data_d615caf33b7f0f8ed7f73972b2b78364
#
_entry.id   d615caf33b7f0f8ed7f73972b2b78364
#
_cell.length_a   1.000
_cell.length_b   1.000
_cell.length_c   1.000
_cell.angle_alpha   90.00
_cell.angle_beta   90.00
_cell.angle_gamma   90.00
#
_symmetry.space_group_name_H-M   'P 1'
#
loop_
_entity.id
_entity.type
_entity.pdbx_description
1 polymer ?
#
loop_
_entity_poly.entity_id
_entity_poly.type
_entity_poly.pdbx_seq_one_letter_code
_entity_poly.pdbx_strand_id
1 'polypeptide(L)'
;MKALLRSLTPPILYKAMHDAKMLLPRATKYRIGEHVIAIPADHNLPIFQEAHRLYDRFLPVLCSQFPATGVIVDVGANVGDTVAAIMQTCANRIVAIEGHLPYFDILRANLEAIDPQHRVTPLNALVGTGAKAGTLVAHRGTATLDASGSGAMQSLDALLAQWRERVLLIKVDTDGFDADVLLSGTATLKASQPLLFWEGGTTGARSFASMYDTIAATGYECFWVFDNFGNLMQSECGTKVLKDFDRYVESLYNHRCTGSISYVDVLASTPKTMPIARAAIEKYRRENIEI
;
A
#
# COMPACT_ATOMS: atom_id res chain seq x y z
N MET A 1 -10.54 -29.28 -3.62
CA MET A 1 -10.08 -29.64 -4.98
C MET A 1 -9.00 -28.66 -5.51
N LYS A 2 -9.16 -27.31 -5.42
CA LYS A 2 -8.14 -26.32 -5.86
C LYS A 2 -6.84 -26.39 -5.03
N ALA A 3 -6.89 -26.62 -3.72
CA ALA A 3 -5.71 -26.74 -2.85
C ALA A 3 -4.85 -27.99 -3.16
N LEU A 4 -5.50 -29.09 -3.50
CA LEU A 4 -4.81 -30.35 -3.85
C LEU A 4 -4.08 -30.24 -5.20
N LEU A 5 -4.61 -29.47 -6.14
CA LEU A 5 -3.95 -29.20 -7.41
C LEU A 5 -2.68 -28.35 -7.25
N ARG A 6 -2.64 -27.42 -6.26
CA ARG A 6 -1.45 -26.60 -5.96
C ARG A 6 -0.26 -27.43 -5.47
N SER A 7 -0.50 -28.43 -4.63
CA SER A 7 0.57 -29.27 -4.08
C SER A 7 1.18 -30.24 -5.08
N LEU A 8 0.50 -30.49 -6.20
CA LEU A 8 0.92 -31.45 -7.23
C LEU A 8 1.47 -30.79 -8.50
N THR A 9 1.40 -29.46 -8.60
CA THR A 9 1.86 -28.74 -9.81
C THR A 9 3.31 -28.28 -9.63
N PRO A 10 4.25 -28.71 -10.51
CA PRO A 10 5.61 -28.22 -10.47
C PRO A 10 5.67 -26.69 -10.54
N PRO A 11 6.59 -26.02 -9.83
CA PRO A 11 6.70 -24.54 -9.80
C PRO A 11 6.75 -23.90 -11.19
N ILE A 12 7.42 -24.56 -12.15
CA ILE A 12 7.52 -24.10 -13.54
C ILE A 12 6.17 -24.12 -14.24
N LEU A 13 5.36 -25.15 -14.03
CA LEU A 13 4.03 -25.29 -14.65
C LEU A 13 3.05 -24.32 -13.98
N TYR A 14 3.14 -24.10 -12.66
CA TYR A 14 2.36 -23.09 -11.96
C TYR A 14 2.68 -21.67 -12.48
N LYS A 15 3.96 -21.35 -12.67
CA LYS A 15 4.39 -20.09 -13.25
C LYS A 15 3.87 -19.92 -14.68
N ALA A 16 4.01 -20.94 -15.54
CA ALA A 16 3.51 -20.92 -16.91
C ALA A 16 1.98 -20.75 -16.98
N MET A 17 1.23 -21.39 -16.09
CA MET A 17 -0.23 -21.20 -15.99
C MET A 17 -0.60 -19.81 -15.47
N HIS A 18 0.19 -19.26 -14.54
CA HIS A 18 0.04 -17.90 -14.06
C HIS A 18 0.32 -16.89 -15.18
N ASP A 19 1.44 -17.06 -15.89
CA ASP A 19 1.82 -16.19 -17.01
C ASP A 19 0.81 -16.26 -18.16
N ALA A 20 0.25 -17.46 -18.44
CA ALA A 20 -0.83 -17.64 -19.41
C ALA A 20 -2.12 -16.92 -18.99
N LYS A 21 -2.49 -16.96 -17.70
CA LYS A 21 -3.63 -16.18 -17.18
C LYS A 21 -3.41 -14.67 -17.34
N MET A 22 -2.16 -14.21 -17.24
CA MET A 22 -1.79 -12.81 -17.46
C MET A 22 -2.02 -12.33 -18.90
N LEU A 23 -2.09 -13.25 -19.87
CA LEU A 23 -2.33 -12.96 -21.29
C LEU A 23 -3.81 -13.00 -21.68
N LEU A 24 -4.70 -13.49 -20.80
CA LEU A 24 -6.13 -13.55 -21.09
C LEU A 24 -6.78 -12.16 -20.95
N PRO A 25 -7.81 -11.87 -21.79
CA PRO A 25 -8.62 -10.66 -21.62
C PRO A 25 -9.21 -10.62 -20.20
N ARG A 26 -9.08 -9.47 -19.53
CA ARG A 26 -9.57 -9.26 -18.16
C ARG A 26 -10.84 -8.44 -18.17
N ALA A 27 -11.65 -8.66 -17.13
CA ALA A 27 -12.82 -7.84 -16.92
C ALA A 27 -12.40 -6.37 -16.70
N THR A 28 -13.18 -5.46 -17.25
CA THR A 28 -13.03 -4.01 -17.01
C THR A 28 -13.69 -3.57 -15.71
N LYS A 29 -14.37 -4.48 -15.01
CA LYS A 29 -14.97 -4.27 -13.70
C LYS A 29 -14.53 -5.35 -12.75
N TYR A 30 -14.31 -4.97 -11.48
CA TYR A 30 -13.86 -5.88 -10.45
C TYR A 30 -14.65 -5.66 -9.15
N ARG A 31 -14.96 -6.75 -8.44
CA ARG A 31 -15.71 -6.69 -7.18
C ARG A 31 -14.76 -6.74 -5.99
N ILE A 32 -14.90 -5.75 -5.12
CA ILE A 32 -14.20 -5.68 -3.82
C ILE A 32 -15.25 -5.65 -2.73
N GLY A 33 -15.50 -6.79 -2.09
CA GLY A 33 -16.60 -6.96 -1.16
C GLY A 33 -17.95 -6.58 -1.78
N GLU A 34 -18.63 -5.57 -1.25
CA GLU A 34 -19.92 -5.09 -1.76
C GLU A 34 -19.77 -4.11 -2.95
N HIS A 35 -18.60 -3.53 -3.15
CA HIS A 35 -18.35 -2.56 -4.21
C HIS A 35 -17.95 -3.21 -5.52
N VAL A 36 -18.34 -2.59 -6.63
CA VAL A 36 -17.89 -2.94 -7.98
C VAL A 36 -17.22 -1.70 -8.57
N ILE A 37 -15.93 -1.80 -8.84
CA ILE A 37 -15.11 -0.74 -9.40
C ILE A 37 -14.72 -1.04 -10.85
N ALA A 38 -14.48 0.01 -11.62
CA ALA A 38 -13.86 -0.09 -12.94
C ALA A 38 -12.33 -0.26 -12.78
N ILE A 39 -11.73 -1.14 -13.58
CA ILE A 39 -10.29 -1.33 -13.65
C ILE A 39 -9.85 -1.39 -15.11
N PRO A 40 -8.61 -0.99 -15.46
CA PRO A 40 -8.04 -1.23 -16.78
C PRO A 40 -8.08 -2.71 -17.15
N ALA A 41 -8.26 -3.02 -18.44
CA ALA A 41 -8.39 -4.41 -18.90
C ALA A 41 -7.14 -5.27 -18.64
N ASP A 42 -5.98 -4.63 -18.52
CA ASP A 42 -4.69 -5.28 -18.25
C ASP A 42 -4.23 -5.18 -16.78
N HIS A 43 -5.10 -4.71 -15.87
CA HIS A 43 -4.76 -4.54 -14.46
C HIS A 43 -4.53 -5.88 -13.74
N ASN A 44 -3.45 -5.96 -12.96
CA ASN A 44 -3.00 -7.20 -12.31
C ASN A 44 -3.81 -7.59 -11.06
N LEU A 45 -4.51 -6.64 -10.42
CA LEU A 45 -5.23 -6.85 -9.16
C LEU A 45 -6.06 -8.14 -9.10
N PRO A 46 -6.92 -8.47 -10.11
CA PRO A 46 -7.71 -9.70 -10.06
C PRO A 46 -6.86 -10.98 -9.97
N ILE A 47 -5.68 -10.96 -10.60
CA ILE A 47 -4.77 -12.11 -10.61
C ILE A 47 -4.11 -12.26 -9.25
N PHE A 48 -3.63 -11.16 -8.67
CA PHE A 48 -2.99 -11.19 -7.35
C PHE A 48 -3.97 -11.63 -6.27
N GLN A 49 -5.18 -11.06 -6.23
CA GLN A 49 -6.18 -11.42 -5.23
C GLN A 49 -6.72 -12.85 -5.40
N GLU A 50 -6.78 -13.38 -6.64
CA GLU A 50 -7.13 -14.80 -6.86
C GLU A 50 -5.99 -15.75 -6.44
N ALA A 51 -4.73 -15.36 -6.71
CA ALA A 51 -3.57 -16.17 -6.41
C ALA A 51 -3.21 -16.19 -4.92
N HIS A 52 -3.38 -15.06 -4.24
CA HIS A 52 -2.93 -14.83 -2.87
C HIS A 52 -4.09 -14.37 -1.99
N ARG A 53 -4.55 -15.27 -1.13
CA ARG A 53 -5.75 -15.06 -0.32
C ARG A 53 -5.67 -13.87 0.63
N LEU A 54 -4.47 -13.57 1.15
CA LEU A 54 -4.24 -12.52 2.14
C LEU A 54 -3.82 -11.18 1.51
N TYR A 55 -3.62 -11.14 0.21
CA TYR A 55 -3.24 -9.92 -0.51
C TYR A 55 -4.27 -8.80 -0.27
N ASP A 56 -3.83 -7.64 0.17
CA ASP A 56 -4.63 -6.45 0.52
C ASP A 56 -5.69 -6.64 1.63
N ARG A 57 -5.58 -7.70 2.45
CA ARG A 57 -6.58 -7.98 3.49
C ARG A 57 -6.28 -7.31 4.83
N PHE A 58 -5.04 -6.91 5.08
CA PHE A 58 -4.68 -6.32 6.38
C PHE A 58 -5.24 -4.91 6.58
N LEU A 59 -5.14 -4.02 5.59
CA LEU A 59 -5.57 -2.63 5.73
C LEU A 59 -7.05 -2.46 6.14
N PRO A 60 -8.04 -3.16 5.55
CA PRO A 60 -9.41 -3.13 6.04
C PRO A 60 -9.56 -3.56 7.50
N VAL A 61 -8.81 -4.59 7.93
CA VAL A 61 -8.82 -5.05 9.33
C VAL A 61 -8.23 -3.97 10.25
N LEU A 62 -7.12 -3.34 9.85
CA LEU A 62 -6.52 -2.23 10.59
C LEU A 62 -7.50 -1.06 10.72
N CYS A 63 -8.11 -0.65 9.62
CA CYS A 63 -9.04 0.49 9.62
C CYS A 63 -10.31 0.24 10.45
N SER A 64 -10.73 -1.01 10.60
CA SER A 64 -11.85 -1.37 11.48
C SER A 64 -11.58 -1.13 12.97
N GLN A 65 -10.31 -0.88 13.37
CA GLN A 65 -9.94 -0.59 14.75
C GLN A 65 -9.90 0.91 15.04
N PHE A 66 -10.10 1.77 14.05
CA PHE A 66 -10.04 3.22 14.26
C PHE A 66 -11.32 3.78 14.90
N PRO A 67 -11.21 4.86 15.70
CA PRO A 67 -12.37 5.63 16.10
C PRO A 67 -13.06 6.24 14.85
N ALA A 68 -14.36 6.49 14.93
CA ALA A 68 -15.13 7.03 13.81
C ALA A 68 -14.68 8.44 13.34
N THR A 69 -13.88 9.12 14.17
CA THR A 69 -13.34 10.46 13.86
C THR A 69 -11.88 10.38 13.45
N GLY A 70 -11.51 11.18 12.48
CA GLY A 70 -10.14 11.23 11.94
C GLY A 70 -10.11 10.89 10.45
N VAL A 71 -8.90 10.93 9.89
CA VAL A 71 -8.67 10.83 8.45
C VAL A 71 -7.69 9.71 8.14
N ILE A 72 -8.02 8.90 7.15
CA ILE A 72 -7.12 7.91 6.55
C ILE A 72 -6.56 8.51 5.27
N VAL A 73 -5.27 8.36 5.05
CA VAL A 73 -4.58 8.83 3.84
C VAL A 73 -4.07 7.62 3.07
N ASP A 74 -4.43 7.54 1.80
CA ASP A 74 -3.97 6.53 0.84
C ASP A 74 -3.19 7.23 -0.27
N VAL A 75 -1.87 7.10 -0.26
CA VAL A 75 -0.96 7.62 -1.28
C VAL A 75 -0.60 6.49 -2.25
N GLY A 76 -0.80 6.72 -3.53
CA GLY A 76 -0.82 5.68 -4.55
C GLY A 76 -2.18 4.95 -4.54
N ALA A 77 -3.26 5.74 -4.57
CA ALA A 77 -4.61 5.19 -4.48
C ALA A 77 -5.05 4.45 -5.76
N ASN A 78 -4.28 4.56 -6.84
CA ASN A 78 -4.50 3.87 -8.11
C ASN A 78 -5.95 4.06 -8.60
N VAL A 79 -6.67 2.98 -8.86
CA VAL A 79 -8.10 3.00 -9.27
C VAL A 79 -9.08 3.02 -8.09
N GLY A 80 -8.57 3.02 -6.84
CA GLY A 80 -9.37 3.09 -5.61
C GLY A 80 -9.78 1.73 -5.05
N ASP A 81 -9.06 0.69 -5.34
CA ASP A 81 -9.30 -0.67 -4.82
C ASP A 81 -9.10 -0.76 -3.31
N THR A 82 -7.99 -0.24 -2.79
CA THR A 82 -7.75 -0.12 -1.34
C THR A 82 -8.81 0.76 -0.67
N VAL A 83 -9.16 1.90 -1.28
CA VAL A 83 -10.22 2.79 -0.79
C VAL A 83 -11.56 2.05 -0.70
N ALA A 84 -11.94 1.31 -1.76
CA ALA A 84 -13.18 0.53 -1.78
C ALA A 84 -13.22 -0.55 -0.69
N ALA A 85 -12.08 -1.18 -0.38
CA ALA A 85 -11.97 -2.16 0.70
C ALA A 85 -12.10 -1.51 2.08
N ILE A 86 -11.41 -0.40 2.33
CA ILE A 86 -11.43 0.32 3.61
C ILE A 86 -12.82 0.89 3.91
N MET A 87 -13.51 1.44 2.92
CA MET A 87 -14.84 2.05 3.07
C MET A 87 -15.88 1.10 3.67
N GLN A 88 -15.70 -0.21 3.52
CA GLN A 88 -16.62 -1.22 4.05
C GLN A 88 -16.39 -1.53 5.53
N THR A 89 -15.26 -1.13 6.09
CA THR A 89 -14.85 -1.51 7.45
C THR A 89 -14.82 -0.36 8.44
N CYS A 90 -14.82 0.88 7.97
CA CYS A 90 -14.81 2.07 8.81
C CYS A 90 -15.60 3.22 8.19
N ALA A 91 -15.99 4.20 9.03
CA ALA A 91 -16.76 5.38 8.61
C ALA A 91 -15.87 6.64 8.45
N ASN A 92 -14.57 6.51 8.55
CA ASN A 92 -13.64 7.62 8.50
C ASN A 92 -13.63 8.33 7.14
N ARG A 93 -13.24 9.60 7.14
CA ARG A 93 -12.88 10.30 5.91
C ARG A 93 -11.59 9.74 5.35
N ILE A 94 -11.50 9.68 4.02
CA ILE A 94 -10.31 9.20 3.31
C ILE A 94 -9.80 10.30 2.40
N VAL A 95 -8.50 10.55 2.40
CA VAL A 95 -7.81 11.35 1.37
C VAL A 95 -7.08 10.38 0.48
N ALA A 96 -7.52 10.26 -0.77
CA ALA A 96 -6.96 9.35 -1.77
C ALA A 96 -6.13 10.14 -2.77
N ILE A 97 -4.82 9.90 -2.79
CA ILE A 97 -3.87 10.64 -3.62
C ILE A 97 -3.32 9.72 -4.70
N GLU A 98 -3.51 10.13 -5.96
CA GLU A 98 -3.03 9.38 -7.13
C GLU A 98 -2.33 10.34 -8.10
N GLY A 99 -1.08 10.02 -8.46
CA GLY A 99 -0.25 10.88 -9.32
C GLY A 99 -0.47 10.64 -10.81
N HIS A 100 -0.83 9.42 -11.22
CA HIS A 100 -1.05 9.06 -12.62
C HIS A 100 -2.45 9.48 -13.07
N LEU A 101 -2.56 10.53 -13.88
CA LEU A 101 -3.84 11.13 -14.25
C LEU A 101 -4.87 10.12 -14.80
N PRO A 102 -4.54 9.17 -15.71
CA PRO A 102 -5.51 8.17 -16.17
C PRO A 102 -6.05 7.27 -15.05
N TYR A 103 -5.24 6.87 -14.05
CA TYR A 103 -5.72 6.11 -12.89
C TYR A 103 -6.56 7.00 -11.96
N PHE A 104 -6.16 8.24 -11.77
CA PHE A 104 -6.94 9.21 -11.02
C PHE A 104 -8.35 9.45 -11.62
N ASP A 105 -8.46 9.52 -12.95
CA ASP A 105 -9.76 9.66 -13.61
C ASP A 105 -10.66 8.43 -13.39
N ILE A 106 -10.07 7.22 -13.39
CA ILE A 106 -10.79 6.00 -13.04
C ILE A 106 -11.18 5.99 -11.55
N LEU A 107 -10.27 6.38 -10.65
CA LEU A 107 -10.56 6.53 -9.22
C LEU A 107 -11.77 7.44 -9.00
N ARG A 108 -11.79 8.62 -9.62
CA ARG A 108 -12.92 9.56 -9.50
C ARG A 108 -14.24 8.93 -9.97
N ALA A 109 -14.22 8.27 -11.13
CA ALA A 109 -15.42 7.62 -11.64
C ALA A 109 -15.89 6.47 -10.73
N ASN A 110 -14.97 5.73 -10.13
CA ASN A 110 -15.29 4.70 -9.15
C ASN A 110 -15.92 5.31 -7.88
N LEU A 111 -15.36 6.41 -7.36
CA LEU A 111 -15.89 7.09 -6.19
C LEU A 111 -17.30 7.65 -6.40
N GLU A 112 -17.61 8.16 -7.60
CA GLU A 112 -18.99 8.57 -7.93
C GLU A 112 -20.00 7.43 -7.78
N ALA A 113 -19.57 6.20 -8.02
CA ALA A 113 -20.42 5.01 -7.94
C ALA A 113 -20.51 4.41 -6.52
N ILE A 114 -19.43 4.46 -5.73
CA ILE A 114 -19.32 3.74 -4.45
C ILE A 114 -19.36 4.65 -3.22
N ASP A 115 -19.19 5.96 -3.35
CA ASP A 115 -19.15 6.93 -2.23
C ASP A 115 -20.26 8.00 -2.29
N PRO A 116 -21.53 7.62 -2.15
CA PRO A 116 -22.65 8.56 -2.19
C PRO A 116 -22.64 9.57 -1.04
N GLN A 117 -21.85 9.33 0.00
CA GLN A 117 -21.70 10.22 1.17
C GLN A 117 -20.54 11.21 1.04
N HIS A 118 -19.78 11.13 -0.04
CA HIS A 118 -18.59 11.99 -0.29
C HIS A 118 -17.61 12.00 0.88
N ARG A 119 -17.32 10.81 1.43
CA ARG A 119 -16.33 10.62 2.50
C ARG A 119 -14.89 10.65 1.99
N VAL A 120 -14.69 10.37 0.70
CA VAL A 120 -13.39 10.32 0.06
C VAL A 120 -13.09 11.65 -0.64
N THR A 121 -11.92 12.22 -0.38
CA THR A 121 -11.39 13.38 -1.09
C THR A 121 -10.29 12.91 -2.03
N PRO A 122 -10.54 12.78 -3.34
CA PRO A 122 -9.51 12.43 -4.30
C PRO A 122 -8.63 13.64 -4.64
N LEU A 123 -7.31 13.43 -4.69
CA LEU A 123 -6.32 14.43 -5.06
C LEU A 123 -5.42 13.87 -6.16
N ASN A 124 -5.31 14.59 -7.29
CA ASN A 124 -4.30 14.25 -8.30
C ASN A 124 -3.01 14.99 -8.00
N ALA A 125 -2.02 14.29 -7.48
CA ALA A 125 -0.73 14.87 -7.13
C ALA A 125 0.39 13.83 -7.14
N LEU A 126 1.56 14.22 -7.63
CA LEU A 126 2.82 13.54 -7.36
C LEU A 126 3.30 13.95 -5.98
N VAL A 127 3.58 12.97 -5.11
CA VAL A 127 3.97 13.23 -3.73
C VAL A 127 5.45 12.94 -3.53
N GLY A 128 6.15 13.84 -2.84
CA GLY A 128 7.57 13.66 -2.51
C GLY A 128 8.20 14.92 -1.99
N THR A 129 9.52 14.89 -1.77
CA THR A 129 10.30 16.01 -1.22
C THR A 129 10.53 17.16 -2.21
N GLY A 130 10.08 17.02 -3.46
CA GLY A 130 10.28 18.03 -4.50
C GLY A 130 11.66 18.01 -5.16
N ALA A 131 12.53 17.08 -4.78
CA ALA A 131 13.87 16.97 -5.36
C ALA A 131 13.88 16.44 -6.81
N LYS A 132 12.75 15.94 -7.28
CA LYS A 132 12.59 15.39 -8.64
C LYS A 132 11.32 15.93 -9.27
N ALA A 133 11.39 16.21 -10.56
CA ALA A 133 10.23 16.39 -11.42
C ALA A 133 10.10 15.15 -12.31
N GLY A 134 8.89 14.85 -12.78
CA GLY A 134 8.69 13.73 -13.67
C GLY A 134 7.23 13.50 -14.05
N THR A 135 7.00 12.53 -14.91
CA THR A 135 5.66 12.08 -15.30
C THR A 135 5.56 10.59 -15.00
N LEU A 136 4.42 10.13 -14.50
CA LEU A 136 4.20 8.70 -14.27
C LEU A 136 3.83 8.01 -15.57
N VAL A 137 4.46 6.87 -15.84
CA VAL A 137 4.14 5.96 -16.94
C VAL A 137 3.61 4.67 -16.35
N ALA A 138 2.34 4.37 -16.64
CA ALA A 138 1.67 3.20 -16.10
C ALA A 138 1.97 1.92 -16.89
N HIS A 139 2.04 0.80 -16.15
CA HIS A 139 2.15 -0.53 -16.69
C HIS A 139 1.38 -1.54 -15.82
N ARG A 140 0.26 -2.07 -16.31
CA ARG A 140 -0.51 -3.17 -15.70
C ARG A 140 -0.92 -2.98 -14.22
N GLY A 141 -1.21 -1.76 -13.83
CA GLY A 141 -1.64 -1.44 -12.46
C GLY A 141 -0.56 -0.83 -11.59
N THR A 142 0.68 -0.71 -12.07
CA THR A 142 1.76 0.04 -11.43
C THR A 142 2.11 1.29 -12.26
N ALA A 143 2.82 2.25 -11.67
CA ALA A 143 3.28 3.42 -12.40
C ALA A 143 4.70 3.81 -11.97
N THR A 144 5.60 3.96 -12.93
CA THR A 144 6.99 4.37 -12.70
C THR A 144 7.23 5.81 -13.12
N LEU A 145 8.10 6.52 -12.41
CA LEU A 145 8.44 7.90 -12.72
C LEU A 145 9.40 7.96 -13.94
N ASP A 146 8.94 8.63 -14.99
CA ASP A 146 9.81 9.08 -16.07
C ASP A 146 10.36 10.47 -15.72
N ALA A 147 11.65 10.54 -15.42
CA ALA A 147 12.35 11.78 -15.03
C ALA A 147 12.47 12.80 -16.19
N SER A 148 12.09 12.46 -17.42
CA SER A 148 12.04 13.40 -18.53
C SER A 148 10.80 14.31 -18.50
N GLY A 149 9.80 13.98 -17.67
CA GLY A 149 8.59 14.77 -17.48
C GLY A 149 8.80 16.00 -16.61
N SER A 150 7.84 16.94 -16.66
CA SER A 150 7.91 18.24 -15.98
C SER A 150 6.96 18.37 -14.76
N GLY A 151 6.28 17.30 -14.35
CA GLY A 151 5.34 17.34 -13.22
C GLY A 151 6.06 17.64 -11.90
N ALA A 152 5.61 18.70 -11.20
CA ALA A 152 6.16 19.07 -9.90
C ALA A 152 5.60 18.18 -8.78
N MET A 153 6.47 17.68 -7.91
CA MET A 153 6.06 16.97 -6.70
C MET A 153 5.58 17.95 -5.63
N GLN A 154 4.54 17.56 -4.90
CA GLN A 154 4.05 18.28 -3.72
C GLN A 154 4.42 17.49 -2.47
N SER A 155 4.74 18.19 -1.37
CA SER A 155 4.99 17.52 -0.11
C SER A 155 3.69 17.00 0.49
N LEU A 156 3.77 15.84 1.15
CA LEU A 156 2.64 15.28 1.90
C LEU A 156 2.14 16.25 2.97
N ASP A 157 3.05 17.00 3.60
CA ASP A 157 2.70 18.04 4.58
C ASP A 157 1.88 19.19 3.98
N ALA A 158 2.13 19.58 2.74
CA ALA A 158 1.34 20.60 2.06
C ALA A 158 -0.06 20.09 1.70
N LEU A 159 -0.13 18.87 1.14
CA LEU A 159 -1.40 18.25 0.77
C LEU A 159 -2.30 17.99 1.98
N LEU A 160 -1.71 17.65 3.13
CA LEU A 160 -2.46 17.28 4.35
C LEU A 160 -2.62 18.46 5.34
N ALA A 161 -2.26 19.69 4.98
CA ALA A 161 -2.24 20.83 5.90
C ALA A 161 -3.53 21.01 6.73
N GLN A 162 -4.70 20.84 6.10
CA GLN A 162 -6.00 20.98 6.77
C GLN A 162 -6.41 19.80 7.64
N TRP A 163 -5.75 18.63 7.49
CA TRP A 163 -6.04 17.41 8.25
C TRP A 163 -4.91 17.01 9.20
N ARG A 164 -3.80 17.74 9.21
CA ARG A 164 -2.52 17.39 9.83
C ARG A 164 -2.64 16.79 11.24
N GLU A 165 -3.50 17.34 12.07
CA GLU A 165 -3.67 16.91 13.47
C GLU A 165 -4.65 15.73 13.67
N ARG A 166 -5.31 15.30 12.59
CA ARG A 166 -6.38 14.30 12.63
C ARG A 166 -6.12 13.05 11.80
N VAL A 167 -4.90 12.90 11.29
CA VAL A 167 -4.53 11.72 10.49
C VAL A 167 -4.37 10.52 11.42
N LEU A 168 -5.04 9.42 11.09
CA LEU A 168 -4.99 8.14 11.83
C LEU A 168 -4.06 7.13 11.18
N LEU A 169 -4.02 7.13 9.84
CA LEU A 169 -3.22 6.24 9.02
C LEU A 169 -2.70 6.99 7.80
N ILE A 170 -1.47 6.74 7.45
CA ILE A 170 -0.90 7.04 6.14
C ILE A 170 -0.46 5.72 5.52
N LYS A 171 -1.17 5.26 4.47
CA LYS A 171 -0.70 4.20 3.59
C LYS A 171 0.06 4.85 2.45
N VAL A 172 1.20 4.29 2.12
CA VAL A 172 2.01 4.67 0.95
C VAL A 172 2.32 3.41 0.15
N ASP A 173 2.05 3.47 -1.14
CA ASP A 173 2.32 2.41 -2.09
C ASP A 173 2.53 3.09 -3.46
N THR A 174 3.77 3.46 -3.71
CA THR A 174 4.14 4.35 -4.81
C THR A 174 5.28 3.78 -5.67
N ASP A 175 5.36 2.44 -5.73
CA ASP A 175 6.30 1.72 -6.60
C ASP A 175 7.76 2.23 -6.44
N GLY A 176 8.22 2.40 -5.18
CA GLY A 176 9.60 2.76 -4.84
C GLY A 176 9.83 4.24 -4.51
N PHE A 177 8.79 5.07 -4.39
CA PHE A 177 8.88 6.44 -3.88
C PHE A 177 8.46 6.57 -2.42
N ASP A 178 8.10 5.47 -1.76
CA ASP A 178 7.51 5.42 -0.42
C ASP A 178 8.36 6.16 0.61
N ALA A 179 9.66 5.98 0.59
CA ALA A 179 10.57 6.70 1.48
C ALA A 179 10.52 8.22 1.26
N ASP A 180 10.50 8.68 -0.01
CA ASP A 180 10.46 10.11 -0.34
C ASP A 180 9.11 10.74 0.04
N VAL A 181 8.03 9.99 -0.15
CA VAL A 181 6.67 10.39 0.29
C VAL A 181 6.65 10.56 1.81
N LEU A 182 7.08 9.57 2.60
CA LEU A 182 7.07 9.64 4.06
C LEU A 182 7.97 10.77 4.58
N LEU A 183 9.15 10.96 3.98
CA LEU A 183 10.06 12.06 4.33
C LEU A 183 9.45 13.44 4.06
N SER A 184 8.56 13.56 3.06
CA SER A 184 7.87 14.81 2.74
C SER A 184 6.74 15.18 3.72
N GLY A 185 6.40 14.26 4.65
CA GLY A 185 5.28 14.36 5.60
C GLY A 185 5.69 14.55 7.06
N THR A 186 6.93 14.92 7.37
CA THR A 186 7.46 14.89 8.74
C THR A 186 6.72 15.79 9.74
N ALA A 187 6.14 16.91 9.32
CA ALA A 187 5.33 17.75 10.19
C ALA A 187 4.01 17.07 10.55
N THR A 188 3.38 16.38 9.60
CA THR A 188 2.18 15.58 9.82
C THR A 188 2.47 14.39 10.74
N LEU A 189 3.59 13.68 10.52
CA LEU A 189 4.02 12.57 11.38
C LEU A 189 4.19 13.02 12.84
N LYS A 190 4.78 14.17 13.07
CA LYS A 190 4.95 14.75 14.42
C LYS A 190 3.64 15.19 15.06
N ALA A 191 2.74 15.80 14.28
CA ALA A 191 1.51 16.39 14.80
C ALA A 191 0.48 15.35 15.22
N SER A 192 0.15 14.41 14.35
CA SER A 192 -0.89 13.40 14.59
C SER A 192 -0.36 12.06 15.07
N GLN A 193 0.90 11.74 14.77
CA GLN A 193 1.52 10.43 15.05
C GLN A 193 0.64 9.28 14.51
N PRO A 194 0.28 9.29 13.21
CA PRO A 194 -0.60 8.27 12.63
C PRO A 194 0.10 6.90 12.63
N LEU A 195 -0.64 5.82 12.44
CA LEU A 195 -0.03 4.58 11.95
C LEU A 195 0.50 4.81 10.54
N LEU A 196 1.61 4.17 10.19
CA LEU A 196 2.17 4.19 8.84
C LEU A 196 2.11 2.77 8.27
N PHE A 197 1.76 2.64 7.00
CA PHE A 197 1.81 1.40 6.26
C PHE A 197 2.40 1.67 4.88
N TRP A 198 3.52 1.02 4.54
CA TRP A 198 4.20 1.27 3.27
C TRP A 198 4.86 0.02 2.70
N GLU A 199 5.16 0.06 1.40
CA GLU A 199 5.94 -0.95 0.70
C GLU A 199 7.44 -0.70 0.88
N GLY A 200 8.17 -1.67 1.42
CA GLY A 200 9.60 -1.63 1.69
C GLY A 200 10.40 -2.62 0.87
N GLY A 201 11.71 -2.39 0.73
CA GLY A 201 12.62 -3.30 0.04
C GLY A 201 12.54 -3.28 -1.48
N THR A 202 11.82 -2.33 -2.08
CA THR A 202 11.74 -2.20 -3.53
C THR A 202 13.05 -1.73 -4.14
N THR A 203 13.41 -2.32 -5.27
CA THR A 203 14.69 -2.09 -5.94
C THR A 203 14.65 -0.82 -6.78
N GLY A 204 15.77 -0.08 -6.77
CA GLY A 204 15.93 1.18 -7.51
C GLY A 204 15.50 2.41 -6.72
N ALA A 205 14.91 2.25 -5.55
CA ALA A 205 14.63 3.32 -4.62
C ALA A 205 15.86 3.71 -3.80
N ARG A 206 15.85 4.90 -3.22
CA ARG A 206 16.81 5.30 -2.20
C ARG A 206 16.80 4.30 -1.05
N SER A 207 17.96 4.11 -0.42
CA SER A 207 18.03 3.34 0.82
C SER A 207 16.99 3.84 1.82
N PHE A 208 16.12 2.99 2.31
CA PHE A 208 15.16 3.29 3.37
C PHE A 208 15.85 3.64 4.71
N ALA A 209 17.17 3.39 4.84
CA ALA A 209 17.88 3.59 6.10
C ALA A 209 17.74 5.00 6.67
N SER A 210 17.85 6.05 5.85
CA SER A 210 17.68 7.44 6.29
C SER A 210 16.23 7.77 6.66
N MET A 211 15.27 7.14 5.97
CA MET A 211 13.85 7.25 6.32
C MET A 211 13.58 6.63 7.69
N TYR A 212 14.09 5.42 7.96
CA TYR A 212 13.92 4.78 9.27
C TYR A 212 14.46 5.63 10.42
N ASP A 213 15.63 6.25 10.23
CA ASP A 213 16.20 7.14 11.24
C ASP A 213 15.32 8.39 11.45
N THR A 214 14.74 8.93 10.36
CA THR A 214 13.84 10.09 10.42
C THR A 214 12.52 9.74 11.11
N ILE A 215 11.85 8.64 10.74
CA ILE A 215 10.58 8.27 11.38
C ILE A 215 10.78 7.87 12.84
N ALA A 216 11.89 7.23 13.18
CA ALA A 216 12.26 6.95 14.57
C ALA A 216 12.42 8.24 15.38
N ALA A 217 13.06 9.27 14.81
CA ALA A 217 13.17 10.59 15.45
C ALA A 217 11.82 11.32 15.62
N THR A 218 10.75 10.86 14.92
CA THR A 218 9.37 11.35 15.13
C THR A 218 8.54 10.50 16.08
N GLY A 219 9.14 9.47 16.70
CA GLY A 219 8.53 8.65 17.75
C GLY A 219 8.08 7.25 17.32
N TYR A 220 8.37 6.83 16.07
CA TYR A 220 8.07 5.46 15.63
C TYR A 220 9.16 4.50 16.06
N GLU A 221 8.82 3.54 16.89
CA GLU A 221 9.78 2.61 17.50
C GLU A 221 9.38 1.14 17.41
N CYS A 222 8.16 0.84 16.95
CA CYS A 222 7.65 -0.51 16.85
C CYS A 222 7.08 -0.78 15.46
N PHE A 223 7.50 -1.91 14.86
CA PHE A 223 7.20 -2.25 13.49
C PHE A 223 6.74 -3.70 13.38
N TRP A 224 5.87 -3.95 12.38
CA TRP A 224 5.46 -5.28 11.91
C TRP A 224 5.77 -5.39 10.44
N VAL A 225 6.24 -6.56 10.02
CA VAL A 225 6.65 -6.80 8.62
C VAL A 225 5.81 -7.92 8.05
N PHE A 226 5.24 -7.68 6.89
CA PHE A 226 4.49 -8.65 6.10
C PHE A 226 5.23 -8.97 4.81
N ASP A 227 5.03 -10.16 4.24
CA ASP A 227 5.46 -10.44 2.88
C ASP A 227 4.47 -9.82 1.87
N ASN A 228 4.90 -9.78 0.61
CA ASN A 228 4.08 -9.28 -0.51
C ASN A 228 2.81 -10.11 -0.82
N PHE A 229 2.50 -11.11 0.02
CA PHE A 229 1.28 -11.91 -0.05
C PHE A 229 0.34 -11.64 1.14
N GLY A 230 0.73 -10.77 2.07
CA GLY A 230 -0.01 -10.39 3.26
C GLY A 230 0.24 -11.28 4.48
N ASN A 231 1.22 -12.21 4.46
CA ASN A 231 1.55 -13.00 5.63
C ASN A 231 2.44 -12.20 6.59
N LEU A 232 2.09 -12.19 7.87
CA LEU A 232 2.91 -11.55 8.91
C LEU A 232 4.19 -12.35 9.14
N MET A 233 5.33 -11.77 8.79
CA MET A 233 6.66 -12.36 8.92
C MET A 233 7.30 -12.03 10.27
N GLN A 234 7.18 -10.78 10.73
CA GLN A 234 7.81 -10.29 11.94
C GLN A 234 6.86 -9.39 12.73
N SER A 235 6.81 -9.62 14.03
CA SER A 235 6.02 -8.81 14.98
C SER A 235 6.93 -7.99 15.88
N GLU A 236 6.52 -6.76 16.16
CA GLU A 236 7.11 -5.88 17.19
C GLU A 236 8.63 -5.82 17.15
N CYS A 237 9.17 -5.36 16.05
CA CYS A 237 10.61 -5.18 15.86
C CYS A 237 11.01 -3.71 15.79
N GLY A 238 12.32 -3.46 15.92
CA GLY A 238 12.90 -2.13 15.74
C GLY A 238 13.51 -1.94 14.33
N THR A 239 13.98 -0.72 14.05
CA THR A 239 14.54 -0.31 12.73
C THR A 239 15.72 -1.17 12.27
N LYS A 240 16.47 -1.79 13.18
CA LYS A 240 17.57 -2.70 12.82
C LYS A 240 17.05 -3.89 12.00
N VAL A 241 15.92 -4.47 12.42
CA VAL A 241 15.31 -5.61 11.74
C VAL A 241 14.78 -5.20 10.35
N LEU A 242 14.21 -3.99 10.24
CA LEU A 242 13.78 -3.45 8.92
C LEU A 242 14.95 -3.34 7.96
N LYS A 243 16.09 -2.80 8.43
CA LYS A 243 17.32 -2.69 7.63
C LYS A 243 17.87 -4.08 7.21
N ASP A 244 17.60 -5.13 7.99
CA ASP A 244 17.96 -6.50 7.61
C ASP A 244 16.99 -7.06 6.56
N PHE A 245 15.69 -6.76 6.62
CA PHE A 245 14.72 -7.12 5.59
C PHE A 245 15.02 -6.43 4.26
N ASP A 246 15.30 -5.13 4.26
CA ASP A 246 15.65 -4.41 3.02
C ASP A 246 16.88 -5.05 2.34
N ARG A 247 17.94 -5.34 3.12
CA ARG A 247 19.12 -6.03 2.60
C ARG A 247 18.80 -7.42 2.05
N TYR A 248 17.89 -8.13 2.69
CA TYR A 248 17.45 -9.44 2.22
C TYR A 248 16.72 -9.33 0.88
N VAL A 249 15.75 -8.45 0.76
CA VAL A 249 14.99 -8.24 -0.49
C VAL A 249 15.91 -7.76 -1.61
N GLU A 250 16.80 -6.80 -1.34
CA GLU A 250 17.81 -6.33 -2.30
C GLU A 250 18.73 -7.47 -2.76
N SER A 251 19.15 -8.35 -1.83
CA SER A 251 19.96 -9.53 -2.15
C SER A 251 19.21 -10.50 -3.06
N LEU A 252 17.93 -10.77 -2.82
CA LEU A 252 17.11 -11.62 -3.69
C LEU A 252 17.05 -11.06 -5.11
N TYR A 253 16.84 -9.76 -5.24
CA TYR A 253 16.81 -9.09 -6.53
C TYR A 253 18.15 -9.17 -7.27
N ASN A 254 19.26 -8.83 -6.59
CA ASN A 254 20.60 -8.82 -7.17
C ASN A 254 21.05 -10.21 -7.64
N HIS A 255 20.63 -11.27 -6.95
CA HIS A 255 20.94 -12.65 -7.31
C HIS A 255 19.89 -13.27 -8.25
N ARG A 256 18.93 -12.49 -8.75
CA ARG A 256 17.84 -12.98 -9.60
C ARG A 256 17.10 -14.19 -9.02
N CYS A 257 16.95 -14.21 -7.71
CA CYS A 257 16.15 -15.22 -7.02
C CYS A 257 14.68 -14.97 -7.34
N THR A 258 14.19 -15.57 -8.42
CA THR A 258 12.80 -15.42 -8.83
C THR A 258 11.92 -16.31 -7.99
N GLY A 259 10.91 -15.75 -7.34
CA GLY A 259 9.74 -16.55 -7.01
C GLY A 259 9.14 -16.46 -5.64
N SER A 260 9.62 -15.64 -4.69
CA SER A 260 8.94 -15.63 -3.40
C SER A 260 8.64 -14.22 -2.91
N ILE A 261 9.62 -13.47 -2.49
CA ILE A 261 9.44 -12.15 -1.88
C ILE A 261 10.07 -11.12 -2.80
N SER A 262 9.27 -10.18 -3.30
CA SER A 262 9.73 -9.07 -4.13
C SER A 262 9.80 -7.75 -3.37
N TYR A 263 9.00 -7.62 -2.32
CA TYR A 263 8.95 -6.49 -1.40
C TYR A 263 8.38 -6.96 -0.05
N VAL A 264 8.35 -6.09 0.92
CA VAL A 264 7.69 -6.28 2.21
C VAL A 264 6.78 -5.10 2.50
N ASP A 265 5.62 -5.38 3.13
CA ASP A 265 4.80 -4.32 3.69
C ASP A 265 5.17 -4.09 5.15
N VAL A 266 5.27 -2.84 5.57
CA VAL A 266 5.66 -2.47 6.92
C VAL A 266 4.58 -1.62 7.58
N LEU A 267 4.09 -2.08 8.74
CA LEU A 267 3.29 -1.28 9.65
C LEU A 267 4.20 -0.68 10.71
N ALA A 268 4.09 0.64 10.95
CA ALA A 268 4.80 1.33 12.02
C ALA A 268 3.85 2.01 12.99
N SER A 269 4.21 1.98 14.27
CA SER A 269 3.47 2.64 15.34
C SER A 269 4.38 3.45 16.27
N THR A 270 3.78 4.45 16.88
CA THR A 270 4.29 5.13 18.07
C THR A 270 3.67 4.49 19.33
N PRO A 271 4.16 4.79 20.55
CA PRO A 271 3.49 4.34 21.78
C PRO A 271 2.01 4.70 21.84
N LYS A 272 1.62 5.84 21.24
CA LYS A 272 0.22 6.30 21.18
C LYS A 272 -0.66 5.37 20.34
N THR A 273 -0.17 4.87 19.22
CA THR A 273 -0.94 4.08 18.24
C THR A 273 -0.72 2.57 18.35
N MET A 274 0.24 2.15 19.17
CA MET A 274 0.57 0.73 19.39
C MET A 274 -0.63 -0.13 19.82
N PRO A 275 -1.52 0.30 20.73
CA PRO A 275 -2.69 -0.51 21.10
C PRO A 275 -3.59 -0.84 19.90
N ILE A 276 -3.77 0.11 18.98
CA ILE A 276 -4.57 -0.07 17.75
C ILE A 276 -3.87 -1.08 16.82
N ALA A 277 -2.56 -0.93 16.63
CA ALA A 277 -1.78 -1.85 15.83
C ALA A 277 -1.86 -3.29 16.35
N ARG A 278 -1.67 -3.49 17.66
CA ARG A 278 -1.77 -4.81 18.30
C ARG A 278 -3.16 -5.43 18.13
N ALA A 279 -4.22 -4.66 18.39
CA ALA A 279 -5.60 -5.13 18.21
C ALA A 279 -5.88 -5.55 16.76
N ALA A 280 -5.37 -4.79 15.78
CA ALA A 280 -5.49 -5.12 14.37
C ALA A 280 -4.73 -6.42 14.02
N ILE A 281 -3.50 -6.57 14.49
CA ILE A 281 -2.69 -7.78 14.28
C ILE A 281 -3.35 -9.03 14.89
N GLU A 282 -3.86 -8.92 16.12
CA GLU A 282 -4.57 -10.02 16.77
C GLU A 282 -5.85 -10.42 16.03
N LYS A 283 -6.62 -9.40 15.58
CA LYS A 283 -7.81 -9.65 14.77
C LYS A 283 -7.45 -10.30 13.44
N TYR A 284 -6.43 -9.79 12.74
CA TYR A 284 -5.97 -10.31 11.47
C TYR A 284 -5.52 -11.78 11.58
N ARG A 285 -4.79 -12.12 12.65
CA ARG A 285 -4.37 -13.51 12.93
C ARG A 285 -5.57 -14.43 13.13
N ARG A 286 -6.54 -14.04 13.96
CA ARG A 286 -7.74 -14.84 14.21
C ARG A 286 -8.54 -15.09 12.93
N GLU A 287 -8.73 -14.09 12.11
CA GLU A 287 -9.52 -14.20 10.87
C GLU A 287 -8.82 -15.03 9.77
N ASN A 288 -7.50 -15.21 9.84
CA ASN A 288 -6.72 -15.80 8.75
C ASN A 288 -5.92 -17.06 9.12
N ILE A 289 -5.77 -17.39 10.41
CA ILE A 289 -5.03 -18.59 10.88
C ILE A 289 -6.00 -19.73 11.27
N GLU A 290 -7.24 -19.44 11.62
CA GLU A 290 -8.24 -20.43 12.07
C GLU A 290 -8.98 -21.13 10.91
N ILE A 291 -8.33 -21.34 9.76
CA ILE A 291 -8.93 -22.06 8.63
C ILE A 291 -8.06 -23.23 8.21
#